data_fdadee496151b24d617daa6546565056
#
_entry.id   fdadee496151b24d617daa6546565056
#
_cell.length_a   1.000
_cell.length_b   1.000
_cell.length_c   1.000
_cell.angle_alpha   90.00
_cell.angle_beta   90.00
_cell.angle_gamma   90.00
#
_symmetry.space_group_name_H-M   'P 1'
#
loop_
_entity.id
_entity.type
_entity.pdbx_description
1 polymer ?
#
loop_
_entity_poly.entity_id
_entity_poly.type
_entity_poly.pdbx_seq_one_letter_code
_entity_poly.pdbx_strand_id
1 'polypeptide(L)'
;VSLAPEGINPLLITMSVRRLWEEHLDPKWHARFFTYLGDTVMIVQFEQPGALTKLTDDCQVLCRLSKHVSNATITAGIGRPVNHLLNLPEAYESAREAVSYRVIYGRGQAINIMEVAPETQKEVAAESSSEDNDDRFYPVFKAIKLNSPEEVDHQIDQFLSAEAPVNPSLQAYRFFVMELVTEGHR
;
A
#
# COMPACT_ATOMS: atom_id res chain seq x y z
N VAL A 1 9.18 -1.90 4.49
CA VAL A 1 9.83 -2.55 5.65
C VAL A 1 10.06 -3.99 5.26
N SER A 2 11.32 -4.35 4.99
CA SER A 2 11.75 -5.73 4.76
C SER A 2 11.74 -6.46 6.11
N LEU A 3 11.01 -7.56 6.22
CA LEU A 3 11.24 -8.54 7.27
C LEU A 3 12.52 -9.29 6.87
N ALA A 4 13.65 -8.86 7.44
CA ALA A 4 14.91 -9.54 7.27
C ALA A 4 14.85 -10.91 7.96
N PRO A 5 15.41 -11.97 7.38
CA PRO A 5 15.66 -13.21 8.10
C PRO A 5 16.53 -12.91 9.32
N GLU A 6 16.31 -13.62 10.44
CA GLU A 6 17.10 -13.44 11.66
C GLU A 6 18.60 -13.53 11.36
N GLY A 7 19.35 -12.51 11.74
CA GLY A 7 20.80 -12.46 11.63
C GLY A 7 21.37 -11.69 10.42
N ILE A 8 20.56 -11.19 9.49
CA ILE A 8 21.06 -10.40 8.34
C ILE A 8 20.80 -8.92 8.60
N ASN A 9 21.83 -8.09 8.43
CA ASN A 9 21.70 -6.65 8.55
C ASN A 9 20.72 -6.10 7.49
N PRO A 10 19.63 -5.42 7.88
CA PRO A 10 18.62 -4.88 6.95
C PRO A 10 19.20 -3.96 5.88
N LEU A 11 20.30 -3.24 6.19
CA LEU A 11 20.98 -2.37 5.25
C LEU A 11 21.59 -3.17 4.08
N LEU A 12 22.18 -4.33 4.36
CA LEU A 12 22.75 -5.19 3.30
C LEU A 12 21.67 -5.71 2.35
N ILE A 13 20.48 -6.05 2.89
CA ILE A 13 19.35 -6.46 2.06
C ILE A 13 18.91 -5.31 1.16
N THR A 14 18.77 -4.11 1.71
CA THR A 14 18.39 -2.92 0.94
C THR A 14 19.39 -2.64 -0.19
N MET A 15 20.68 -2.71 0.10
CA MET A 15 21.75 -2.52 -0.91
C MET A 15 21.71 -3.60 -1.99
N SER A 16 21.53 -4.86 -1.61
CA SER A 16 21.46 -5.99 -2.54
C SER A 16 20.25 -5.89 -3.45
N VAL A 17 19.09 -5.53 -2.90
CA VAL A 17 17.86 -5.32 -3.67
C VAL A 17 18.01 -4.14 -4.63
N ARG A 18 18.55 -3.01 -4.14
CA ARG A 18 18.80 -1.84 -5.00
C ARG A 18 19.70 -2.22 -6.19
N ARG A 19 20.80 -2.93 -5.95
CA ARG A 19 21.71 -3.38 -7.00
C ARG A 19 21.01 -4.31 -7.99
N LEU A 20 20.21 -5.26 -7.48
CA LEU A 20 19.42 -6.17 -8.31
C LEU A 20 18.48 -5.39 -9.24
N TRP A 21 17.81 -4.34 -8.74
CA TRP A 21 16.94 -3.51 -9.54
C TRP A 21 17.71 -2.67 -10.55
N GLU A 22 18.85 -2.07 -10.17
CA GLU A 22 19.72 -1.33 -11.08
C GLU A 22 20.24 -2.20 -12.24
N GLU A 23 20.51 -3.49 -11.99
CA GLU A 23 21.02 -4.43 -12.99
C GLU A 23 19.92 -5.00 -13.92
N HIS A 24 18.67 -5.12 -13.44
CA HIS A 24 17.60 -5.80 -14.18
C HIS A 24 16.50 -4.87 -14.71
N LEU A 25 16.45 -3.63 -14.26
CA LEU A 25 15.52 -2.66 -14.81
C LEU A 25 15.94 -2.28 -16.23
N ASP A 26 14.97 -2.22 -17.16
CA ASP A 26 15.23 -1.83 -18.55
C ASP A 26 15.91 -0.44 -18.59
N PRO A 27 17.09 -0.32 -19.22
CA PRO A 27 17.84 0.94 -19.31
C PRO A 27 17.06 2.12 -19.91
N LYS A 28 16.01 1.84 -20.69
CA LYS A 28 15.12 2.88 -21.26
C LYS A 28 14.46 3.77 -20.20
N TRP A 29 14.33 3.29 -18.95
CA TRP A 29 13.72 4.06 -17.87
C TRP A 29 14.62 5.16 -17.34
N HIS A 30 15.91 5.20 -17.70
CA HIS A 30 16.87 6.18 -17.20
C HIS A 30 16.77 6.37 -15.67
N ALA A 31 16.57 5.26 -14.96
CA ALA A 31 16.28 5.25 -13.54
C ALA A 31 17.43 5.80 -12.69
N ARG A 32 17.08 6.57 -11.66
CA ARG A 32 18.01 7.05 -10.63
C ARG A 32 17.53 6.61 -9.26
N PHE A 33 18.41 5.93 -8.52
CA PHE A 33 18.13 5.42 -7.19
C PHE A 33 18.85 6.25 -6.13
N PHE A 34 18.14 6.55 -5.05
CA PHE A 34 18.70 7.22 -3.89
C PHE A 34 17.90 6.83 -2.63
N THR A 35 18.39 7.24 -1.46
CA THR A 35 17.68 7.04 -0.19
C THR A 35 17.15 8.38 0.29
N TYR A 36 15.86 8.41 0.65
CA TYR A 36 15.21 9.59 1.18
C TYR A 36 14.27 9.19 2.32
N LEU A 37 14.39 9.82 3.47
CA LEU A 37 13.61 9.54 4.70
C LEU A 37 13.56 8.04 5.08
N GLY A 38 14.64 7.30 4.80
CA GLY A 38 14.71 5.86 5.08
C GLY A 38 14.10 4.95 3.99
N ASP A 39 13.47 5.53 2.99
CA ASP A 39 12.96 4.79 1.83
C ASP A 39 14.01 4.73 0.71
N THR A 40 14.03 3.62 -0.04
CA THR A 40 14.72 3.58 -1.33
C THR A 40 13.80 4.14 -2.39
N VAL A 41 14.21 5.22 -3.01
CA VAL A 41 13.44 5.95 -4.02
C VAL A 41 14.06 5.74 -5.38
N MET A 42 13.24 5.49 -6.38
CA MET A 42 13.61 5.43 -7.78
C MET A 42 12.86 6.52 -8.55
N ILE A 43 13.61 7.40 -9.23
CA ILE A 43 13.04 8.33 -10.19
C ILE A 43 13.25 7.77 -11.58
N VAL A 44 12.18 7.74 -12.38
CA VAL A 44 12.20 7.34 -13.79
C VAL A 44 11.67 8.47 -14.65
N GLN A 45 12.19 8.55 -15.87
CA GLN A 45 11.72 9.51 -16.87
C GLN A 45 11.11 8.75 -18.05
N PHE A 46 9.94 9.18 -18.49
CA PHE A 46 9.27 8.64 -19.67
C PHE A 46 8.47 9.73 -20.39
N GLU A 47 8.25 9.54 -21.68
CA GLU A 47 7.57 10.54 -22.54
C GLU A 47 6.13 10.13 -22.86
N GLN A 48 5.80 8.84 -22.82
CA GLN A 48 4.51 8.30 -23.24
C GLN A 48 3.61 7.96 -22.06
N PRO A 49 2.35 8.38 -22.04
CA PRO A 49 1.42 8.09 -20.94
C PRO A 49 1.24 6.59 -20.68
N GLY A 50 1.23 5.74 -21.71
CA GLY A 50 1.14 4.29 -21.59
C GLY A 50 2.37 3.61 -20.97
N ALA A 51 3.46 4.35 -20.80
CA ALA A 51 4.68 3.82 -20.19
C ALA A 51 4.51 3.49 -18.70
N LEU A 52 3.56 4.14 -18.01
CA LEU A 52 3.29 3.89 -16.59
C LEU A 52 2.84 2.46 -16.31
N THR A 53 1.95 1.90 -17.12
CA THR A 53 1.51 0.50 -17.00
C THR A 53 2.70 -0.46 -17.16
N LYS A 54 3.54 -0.22 -18.19
CA LYS A 54 4.72 -1.03 -18.39
C LYS A 54 5.74 -0.91 -17.26
N LEU A 55 5.91 0.28 -16.69
CA LEU A 55 6.74 0.47 -15.49
C LEU A 55 6.18 -0.32 -14.31
N THR A 56 4.86 -0.33 -14.15
CA THR A 56 4.19 -1.11 -13.10
C THR A 56 4.49 -2.61 -13.27
N ASP A 57 4.38 -3.14 -14.50
CA ASP A 57 4.70 -4.53 -14.81
C ASP A 57 6.18 -4.86 -14.54
N ASP A 58 7.09 -4.01 -15.00
CA ASP A 58 8.54 -4.18 -14.77
C ASP A 58 8.85 -4.18 -13.27
N CYS A 59 8.29 -3.25 -12.50
CA CYS A 59 8.42 -3.22 -11.04
C CYS A 59 7.81 -4.47 -10.38
N GLN A 60 6.70 -4.98 -10.89
CA GLN A 60 6.09 -6.22 -10.40
C GLN A 60 7.02 -7.42 -10.60
N VAL A 61 7.68 -7.51 -11.74
CA VAL A 61 8.69 -8.55 -12.01
C VAL A 61 9.87 -8.42 -11.04
N LEU A 62 10.35 -7.20 -10.80
CA LEU A 62 11.47 -6.94 -9.88
C LEU A 62 11.12 -7.25 -8.42
N CYS A 63 9.89 -6.98 -7.98
CA CYS A 63 9.41 -7.40 -6.65
C CYS A 63 9.47 -8.93 -6.49
N ARG A 64 9.01 -9.69 -7.49
CA ARG A 64 9.10 -11.16 -7.51
C ARG A 64 10.54 -11.65 -7.53
N LEU A 65 11.38 -11.04 -8.36
CA LEU A 65 12.79 -11.38 -8.47
C LEU A 65 13.52 -11.16 -7.14
N SER A 66 13.27 -10.04 -6.46
CA SER A 66 13.80 -9.74 -5.13
C SER A 66 13.45 -10.81 -4.11
N LYS A 67 12.20 -11.29 -4.14
CA LYS A 67 11.76 -12.39 -3.28
C LYS A 67 12.50 -13.69 -3.59
N HIS A 68 12.69 -13.97 -4.86
CA HIS A 68 13.32 -15.23 -5.30
C HIS A 68 14.83 -15.26 -5.06
N VAL A 69 15.54 -14.16 -5.36
CA VAL A 69 17.01 -14.08 -5.29
C VAL A 69 17.51 -13.77 -3.88
N SER A 70 16.87 -12.82 -3.21
CA SER A 70 17.32 -12.27 -1.92
C SER A 70 16.43 -12.67 -0.74
N ASN A 71 15.39 -13.47 -0.98
CA ASN A 71 14.33 -13.77 0.00
C ASN A 71 13.73 -12.50 0.65
N ALA A 72 13.82 -11.37 -0.04
CA ALA A 72 13.35 -10.07 0.44
C ALA A 72 11.96 -9.77 -0.11
N THR A 73 10.99 -9.53 0.76
CA THR A 73 9.64 -9.10 0.36
C THR A 73 9.63 -7.60 0.19
N ILE A 74 9.64 -7.13 -1.05
CA ILE A 74 9.66 -5.71 -1.42
C ILE A 74 8.28 -5.29 -1.95
N THR A 75 7.75 -4.21 -1.42
CA THR A 75 6.57 -3.55 -1.98
C THR A 75 7.01 -2.23 -2.59
N ALA A 76 6.72 -2.03 -3.86
CA ALA A 76 7.02 -0.80 -4.59
C ALA A 76 5.74 0.01 -4.79
N GLY A 77 5.75 1.28 -4.38
CA GLY A 77 4.68 2.22 -4.69
C GLY A 77 5.05 3.05 -5.91
N ILE A 78 4.13 3.17 -6.86
CA ILE A 78 4.29 3.99 -8.05
C ILE A 78 3.39 5.20 -7.92
N GLY A 79 4.02 6.38 -7.83
CA GLY A 79 3.33 7.66 -7.66
C GLY A 79 2.74 8.20 -8.96
N ARG A 80 1.98 9.30 -8.83
CA ARG A 80 1.45 10.03 -9.98
C ARG A 80 2.60 10.62 -10.79
N PRO A 81 2.55 10.51 -12.12
CA PRO A 81 3.52 11.17 -12.97
C PRO A 81 3.40 12.69 -12.86
N VAL A 82 4.53 13.37 -12.88
CA VAL A 82 4.61 14.83 -12.82
C VAL A 82 5.43 15.38 -14.00
N ASN A 83 5.07 16.55 -14.47
CA ASN A 83 5.69 17.16 -15.66
C ASN A 83 6.87 18.08 -15.31
N HIS A 84 7.03 18.43 -14.02
CA HIS A 84 8.07 19.34 -13.57
C HIS A 84 8.81 18.76 -12.37
N LEU A 85 10.12 19.00 -12.32
CA LEU A 85 10.97 18.54 -11.20
C LEU A 85 10.54 19.13 -9.86
N LEU A 86 9.96 20.32 -9.84
CA LEU A 86 9.46 20.96 -8.61
C LEU A 86 8.29 20.19 -7.99
N ASN A 87 7.58 19.37 -8.77
CA ASN A 87 6.46 18.56 -8.30
C ASN A 87 6.90 17.13 -7.87
N LEU A 88 8.19 16.81 -7.89
CA LEU A 88 8.68 15.53 -7.39
C LEU A 88 8.25 15.21 -5.95
N PRO A 89 8.14 16.18 -5.01
CA PRO A 89 7.58 15.89 -3.69
C PRO A 89 6.16 15.31 -3.74
N GLU A 90 5.30 15.81 -4.62
CA GLU A 90 3.92 15.30 -4.80
C GLU A 90 3.94 13.87 -5.36
N ALA A 91 4.82 13.61 -6.35
CA ALA A 91 5.01 12.26 -6.89
C ALA A 91 5.50 11.29 -5.80
N TYR A 92 6.43 11.71 -4.94
CA TYR A 92 6.93 10.90 -3.84
C TYR A 92 5.84 10.61 -2.80
N GLU A 93 5.07 11.61 -2.38
CA GLU A 93 3.98 11.41 -1.42
C GLU A 93 2.91 10.48 -1.98
N SER A 94 2.54 10.61 -3.26
CA SER A 94 1.60 9.70 -3.91
C SER A 94 2.16 8.26 -4.03
N ALA A 95 3.47 8.09 -4.22
CA ALA A 95 4.11 6.79 -4.20
C ALA A 95 4.10 6.16 -2.80
N ARG A 96 4.32 6.95 -1.75
CA ARG A 96 4.18 6.49 -0.35
C ARG A 96 2.74 6.11 -0.02
N GLU A 97 1.79 6.89 -0.50
CA GLU A 97 0.37 6.55 -0.40
C GLU A 97 0.10 5.19 -1.06
N ALA A 98 0.59 4.95 -2.28
CA ALA A 98 0.47 3.67 -2.96
C ALA A 98 1.02 2.51 -2.13
N VAL A 99 2.19 2.66 -1.50
CA VAL A 99 2.76 1.63 -0.61
C VAL A 99 1.83 1.33 0.58
N SER A 100 1.07 2.31 1.05
CA SER A 100 0.13 2.13 2.17
C SER A 100 -1.00 1.15 1.83
N TYR A 101 -1.39 1.07 0.57
CA TYR A 101 -2.40 0.11 0.07
C TYR A 101 -1.97 -1.36 0.17
N ARG A 102 -0.69 -1.64 0.53
CA ARG A 102 -0.23 -3.02 0.83
C ARG A 102 -1.04 -3.71 1.94
N VAL A 103 -1.74 -2.95 2.76
CA VAL A 103 -2.64 -3.47 3.80
C VAL A 103 -3.83 -4.18 3.16
N ILE A 104 -4.30 -3.68 2.02
CA ILE A 104 -5.45 -4.19 1.28
C ILE A 104 -5.01 -5.23 0.24
N TYR A 105 -4.01 -4.88 -0.59
CA TYR A 105 -3.58 -5.71 -1.73
C TYR A 105 -2.49 -6.71 -1.40
N GLY A 106 -1.93 -6.66 -0.19
CA GLY A 106 -0.83 -7.52 0.23
C GLY A 106 0.56 -6.92 -0.04
N ARG A 107 1.57 -7.64 0.46
CA ARG A 107 3.00 -7.24 0.35
C ARG A 107 3.67 -7.94 -0.82
N GLY A 108 4.83 -7.43 -1.23
CA GLY A 108 5.67 -8.11 -2.22
C GLY A 108 5.26 -7.83 -3.67
N GLN A 109 4.63 -6.72 -3.92
CA GLN A 109 4.14 -6.33 -5.25
C GLN A 109 4.33 -4.85 -5.54
N ALA A 110 4.21 -4.48 -6.81
CA ALA A 110 4.11 -3.10 -7.26
C ALA A 110 2.66 -2.62 -7.14
N ILE A 111 2.47 -1.43 -6.59
CA ILE A 111 1.16 -0.81 -6.40
C ILE A 111 1.20 0.56 -7.07
N ASN A 112 0.35 0.76 -8.07
CA ASN A 112 0.24 2.00 -8.80
C ASN A 112 -0.90 2.83 -8.23
N ILE A 113 -0.60 4.04 -7.77
CA ILE A 113 -1.60 4.94 -7.17
C ILE A 113 -2.75 5.26 -8.11
N MET A 114 -2.48 5.35 -9.42
CA MET A 114 -3.52 5.63 -10.42
C MET A 114 -4.53 4.49 -10.57
N GLU A 115 -4.16 3.27 -10.19
CA GLU A 115 -5.03 2.08 -10.24
C GLU A 115 -5.83 1.91 -8.94
N VAL A 116 -5.22 2.24 -7.80
CA VAL A 116 -5.82 1.98 -6.48
C VAL A 116 -6.54 3.19 -5.89
N ALA A 117 -6.19 4.42 -6.30
CA ALA A 117 -6.81 5.68 -5.89
C ALA A 117 -6.92 6.65 -7.07
N PRO A 118 -7.78 6.40 -8.04
CA PRO A 118 -8.04 7.35 -9.13
C PRO A 118 -8.61 8.67 -8.56
N GLU A 119 -8.26 9.80 -9.16
CA GLU A 119 -8.57 11.16 -8.65
C GLU A 119 -10.06 11.42 -8.42
N THR A 120 -10.94 10.67 -9.06
CA THR A 120 -12.40 10.77 -8.93
C THR A 120 -12.94 10.42 -7.53
N GLN A 121 -12.11 9.84 -6.64
CA GLN A 121 -12.55 9.47 -5.29
C GLN A 121 -12.34 10.57 -4.24
N LYS A 122 -11.75 11.72 -4.59
CA LYS A 122 -11.58 12.84 -3.65
C LYS A 122 -12.89 13.53 -3.24
N GLU A 123 -13.94 13.41 -4.04
CA GLU A 123 -15.22 14.10 -3.79
C GLU A 123 -16.25 13.28 -2.97
N VAL A 124 -16.08 11.95 -2.87
CA VAL A 124 -17.09 11.10 -2.20
C VAL A 124 -16.85 10.93 -0.70
N ALA A 125 -15.66 11.32 -0.20
CA ALA A 125 -15.32 11.17 1.23
C ALA A 125 -15.87 12.28 2.13
N ALA A 126 -16.58 13.27 1.58
CA ALA A 126 -17.11 14.43 2.35
C ALA A 126 -18.59 14.34 2.71
N GLU A 127 -19.34 13.33 2.26
CA GLU A 127 -20.81 13.30 2.43
C GLU A 127 -21.39 12.11 3.21
N SER A 128 -20.60 11.33 3.92
CA SER A 128 -21.17 10.28 4.78
C SER A 128 -20.81 10.45 6.25
N SER A 129 -21.24 11.58 6.83
CA SER A 129 -21.35 11.73 8.27
C SER A 129 -22.82 11.97 8.62
N SER A 130 -23.56 10.92 8.99
CA SER A 130 -24.74 11.07 9.84
C SER A 130 -25.30 9.73 10.32
N GLU A 131 -25.29 9.55 11.60
CA GLU A 131 -26.39 9.18 12.51
C GLU A 131 -26.92 7.73 12.59
N ASP A 132 -26.36 6.70 11.95
CA ASP A 132 -26.85 5.31 12.17
C ASP A 132 -25.74 4.30 12.52
N ASN A 133 -24.60 4.75 13.06
CA ASN A 133 -23.41 3.91 13.22
C ASN A 133 -23.33 3.08 14.50
N ASP A 134 -24.20 3.34 15.49
CA ASP A 134 -24.05 2.73 16.83
C ASP A 134 -24.41 1.23 16.88
N ASP A 135 -25.17 0.72 15.91
CA ASP A 135 -25.67 -0.67 15.91
C ASP A 135 -24.79 -1.66 15.10
N ARG A 136 -23.93 -1.16 14.22
CA ARG A 136 -23.15 -2.02 13.29
C ARG A 136 -22.07 -2.86 13.96
N PHE A 137 -21.41 -2.30 14.95
CA PHE A 137 -20.33 -2.96 15.69
C PHE A 137 -20.82 -3.80 16.87
N TYR A 138 -22.10 -3.68 17.22
CA TYR A 138 -22.68 -4.36 18.37
C TYR A 138 -22.43 -5.89 18.37
N PRO A 139 -22.57 -6.64 17.26
CA PRO A 139 -22.31 -8.08 17.25
C PRO A 139 -20.86 -8.41 17.60
N VAL A 140 -19.88 -7.64 17.07
CA VAL A 140 -18.45 -7.82 17.33
C VAL A 140 -18.13 -7.54 18.78
N PHE A 141 -18.61 -6.44 19.35
CA PHE A 141 -18.40 -6.10 20.78
C PHE A 141 -19.08 -7.08 21.73
N LYS A 142 -20.24 -7.59 21.33
CA LYS A 142 -20.92 -8.64 22.11
C LYS A 142 -20.10 -9.92 22.16
N ALA A 143 -19.52 -10.34 21.04
CA ALA A 143 -18.65 -11.52 20.98
C ALA A 143 -17.38 -11.32 21.82
N ILE A 144 -16.76 -10.13 21.79
CA ILE A 144 -15.61 -9.78 22.63
C ILE A 144 -15.98 -9.86 24.13
N LYS A 145 -17.12 -9.27 24.54
CA LYS A 145 -17.59 -9.30 25.92
C LYS A 145 -17.88 -10.71 26.42
N LEU A 146 -18.29 -11.62 25.54
CA LEU A 146 -18.55 -13.03 25.87
C LEU A 146 -17.27 -13.86 25.91
N ASN A 147 -16.12 -13.27 25.58
CA ASN A 147 -14.80 -13.91 25.59
C ASN A 147 -14.76 -15.21 24.76
N SER A 148 -15.44 -15.25 23.60
CA SER A 148 -15.46 -16.36 22.68
C SER A 148 -14.61 -16.02 21.44
N PRO A 149 -13.34 -16.48 21.36
CA PRO A 149 -12.45 -16.15 20.25
C PRO A 149 -13.00 -16.58 18.89
N GLU A 150 -13.63 -17.75 18.81
CA GLU A 150 -14.19 -18.28 17.56
C GLU A 150 -15.37 -17.43 17.05
N GLU A 151 -16.20 -16.94 17.97
CA GLU A 151 -17.31 -16.06 17.63
C GLU A 151 -16.81 -14.66 17.23
N VAL A 152 -15.75 -14.16 17.84
CA VAL A 152 -15.11 -12.89 17.46
C VAL A 152 -14.57 -12.97 16.04
N ASP A 153 -13.83 -14.01 15.70
CA ASP A 153 -13.30 -14.22 14.35
C ASP A 153 -14.43 -14.30 13.31
N HIS A 154 -15.48 -15.08 13.63
CA HIS A 154 -16.64 -15.19 12.73
C HIS A 154 -17.38 -13.88 12.52
N GLN A 155 -17.58 -13.09 13.58
CA GLN A 155 -18.28 -11.78 13.49
C GLN A 155 -17.42 -10.75 12.75
N ILE A 156 -16.08 -10.78 12.93
CA ILE A 156 -15.16 -9.92 12.17
C ILE A 156 -15.19 -10.30 10.69
N ASP A 157 -15.09 -11.58 10.34
CA ASP A 157 -15.13 -12.04 8.96
C ASP A 157 -16.48 -11.70 8.29
N GLN A 158 -17.58 -11.87 9.00
CA GLN A 158 -18.91 -11.50 8.51
C GLN A 158 -19.03 -10.00 8.29
N PHE A 159 -18.53 -9.19 9.21
CA PHE A 159 -18.52 -7.73 9.12
C PHE A 159 -17.65 -7.26 7.96
N LEU A 160 -16.42 -7.76 7.84
CA LEU A 160 -15.51 -7.42 6.74
C LEU A 160 -16.07 -7.85 5.38
N SER A 161 -16.81 -8.96 5.33
CA SER A 161 -17.44 -9.45 4.09
C SER A 161 -18.68 -8.65 3.68
N ALA A 162 -19.44 -8.15 4.66
CA ALA A 162 -20.66 -7.37 4.43
C ALA A 162 -20.38 -5.90 4.10
N GLU A 163 -19.36 -5.32 4.73
CA GLU A 163 -19.01 -3.90 4.65
C GLU A 163 -17.80 -3.62 3.73
N ALA A 164 -17.19 -4.69 3.15
CA ALA A 164 -16.12 -4.49 2.19
C ALA A 164 -16.64 -3.67 1.00
N PRO A 165 -16.26 -2.39 0.87
CA PRO A 165 -16.71 -1.59 -0.26
C PRO A 165 -16.22 -2.26 -1.55
N VAL A 166 -17.05 -2.24 -2.56
CA VAL A 166 -16.76 -2.82 -3.90
C VAL A 166 -15.44 -2.28 -4.47
N ASN A 167 -14.98 -1.11 -3.97
CA ASN A 167 -13.65 -0.55 -4.15
C ASN A 167 -13.15 -0.01 -2.80
N PRO A 168 -12.38 -0.79 -2.03
CA PRO A 168 -11.89 -0.33 -0.73
C PRO A 168 -10.89 0.81 -0.91
N SER A 169 -11.29 2.04 -0.60
CA SER A 169 -10.34 3.13 -0.50
C SER A 169 -9.55 2.97 0.80
N LEU A 170 -8.27 3.34 0.78
CA LEU A 170 -7.42 3.34 1.99
C LEU A 170 -8.02 4.24 3.09
N GLN A 171 -8.73 5.31 2.71
CA GLN A 171 -9.43 6.19 3.64
C GLN A 171 -10.59 5.47 4.33
N ALA A 172 -11.43 4.74 3.59
CA ALA A 172 -12.51 3.95 4.17
C ALA A 172 -11.97 2.91 5.16
N TYR A 173 -10.86 2.24 4.81
CA TYR A 173 -10.20 1.29 5.72
C TYR A 173 -9.62 1.96 6.98
N ARG A 174 -9.01 3.14 6.84
CA ARG A 174 -8.51 3.92 7.99
C ARG A 174 -9.65 4.40 8.90
N PHE A 175 -10.73 4.89 8.33
CA PHE A 175 -11.92 5.28 9.07
C PHE A 175 -12.46 4.08 9.85
N PHE A 176 -12.64 2.96 9.19
CA PHE A 176 -13.10 1.71 9.79
C PHE A 176 -12.24 1.28 11.00
N VAL A 177 -10.91 1.26 10.83
CA VAL A 177 -9.99 0.88 11.92
C VAL A 177 -10.03 1.90 13.06
N MET A 178 -10.11 3.21 12.77
CA MET A 178 -10.21 4.24 13.80
C MET A 178 -11.52 4.14 14.57
N GLU A 179 -12.63 3.89 13.89
CA GLU A 179 -13.95 3.70 14.50
C GLU A 179 -13.96 2.46 15.41
N LEU A 180 -13.43 1.33 14.93
CA LEU A 180 -13.28 0.10 15.72
C LEU A 180 -12.46 0.32 17.00
N VAL A 181 -11.34 1.07 16.91
CA VAL A 181 -10.49 1.38 18.08
C VAL A 181 -11.18 2.34 19.03
N THR A 182 -11.91 3.32 18.52
CA THR A 182 -12.60 4.34 19.34
C THR A 182 -13.77 3.74 20.12
N GLU A 183 -14.56 2.88 19.48
CA GLU A 183 -15.67 2.18 20.11
C GLU A 183 -15.20 1.07 21.08
N GLY A 184 -14.08 0.40 20.79
CA GLY A 184 -13.50 -0.61 21.69
C GLY A 184 -12.96 -0.03 23.01
N HIS A 185 -12.82 1.29 23.13
CA HIS A 185 -12.39 2.00 24.33
C HIS A 185 -13.54 2.52 25.20
N ARG A 186 -14.78 2.39 24.78
CA ARG A 186 -15.98 2.71 25.57
C ARG A 186 -16.51 1.47 26.29
#